data_cc14e7a83d99652bea373c855b0c4a24
#
_entry.id   cc14e7a83d99652bea373c855b0c4a24
#
_cell.length_a   1.000
_cell.length_b   1.000
_cell.length_c   1.000
_cell.angle_alpha   90.00
_cell.angle_beta   90.00
_cell.angle_gamma   90.00
#
_symmetry.space_group_name_H-M   'P 1'
#
loop_
_entity.id
_entity.type
_entity.pdbx_description
1 polymer ?
#
loop_
_entity_poly.entity_id
_entity_poly.type
_entity_poly.pdbx_seq_one_letter_code
_entity_poly.pdbx_strand_id
1 'polypeptide(L)'
;QLHALAEARYGGATASSAQRNYTALQVANWFEDDGAVAFYSYFTEREDLAMLFERFMMLHRLEAEADVGVFTRETLEDGSFIPTWAQRNRVNDDNVTMRVDYVLSRILPELDVPAIQASLPSPYLLPNDITWRDSASSTNPNVQSASDKLMLQNGGNNSVTSDGTLMTVAEEFSTTSSAHSLRKEQ
;
A
#
# COMPACT_ATOMS: atom_id res chain seq x y z
N GLN A 1 -17.28 2.41 2.43
CA GLN A 1 -16.85 1.57 3.55
C GLN A 1 -15.49 2.01 4.06
N LEU A 2 -14.47 2.15 3.20
CA LEU A 2 -13.11 2.56 3.58
C LEU A 2 -13.07 3.93 4.23
N HIS A 3 -13.80 4.93 3.71
CA HIS A 3 -13.92 6.24 4.37
C HIS A 3 -14.48 6.14 5.80
N ALA A 4 -15.54 5.35 6.01
CA ALA A 4 -16.11 5.17 7.34
C ALA A 4 -15.16 4.44 8.31
N LEU A 5 -14.28 3.57 7.81
CA LEU A 5 -13.20 2.97 8.60
C LEU A 5 -12.11 4.00 8.94
N ALA A 6 -11.76 4.86 7.98
CA ALA A 6 -10.80 5.94 8.21
C ALA A 6 -11.32 6.96 9.24
N GLU A 7 -12.62 7.31 9.19
CA GLU A 7 -13.26 8.13 10.21
C GLU A 7 -13.19 7.50 11.62
N ALA A 8 -13.40 6.18 11.71
CA ALA A 8 -13.24 5.49 12.99
C ALA A 8 -11.79 5.45 13.47
N ARG A 9 -10.83 5.38 12.55
CA ARG A 9 -9.40 5.27 12.86
C ARG A 9 -8.76 6.61 13.19
N TYR A 10 -9.07 7.65 12.41
CA TYR A 10 -8.38 8.95 12.44
C TYR A 10 -9.29 10.10 12.91
N GLY A 11 -10.59 10.03 12.64
CA GLY A 11 -11.56 11.07 12.97
C GLY A 11 -12.19 10.94 14.35
N GLY A 12 -11.86 9.88 15.11
CA GLY A 12 -12.41 9.65 16.43
C GLY A 12 -13.86 9.13 16.44
N ALA A 13 -14.41 8.76 15.30
CA ALA A 13 -15.73 8.13 15.23
C ALA A 13 -15.72 6.75 15.88
N THR A 14 -16.81 6.38 16.55
CA THR A 14 -16.94 5.04 17.14
C THR A 14 -17.25 4.03 16.04
N ALA A 15 -16.41 2.99 15.93
CA ALA A 15 -16.65 1.90 14.99
C ALA A 15 -18.00 1.20 15.29
N SER A 16 -18.81 1.04 14.26
CA SER A 16 -20.07 0.28 14.32
C SER A 16 -19.80 -1.21 14.53
N SER A 17 -20.85 -1.96 14.90
CA SER A 17 -20.75 -3.44 15.02
C SER A 17 -20.37 -4.08 13.68
N ALA A 18 -20.88 -3.57 12.55
CA ALA A 18 -20.52 -4.07 11.24
C ALA A 18 -19.03 -3.85 10.93
N GLN A 19 -18.52 -2.64 11.21
CA GLN A 19 -17.11 -2.31 10.99
C GLN A 19 -16.16 -3.16 11.83
N ARG A 20 -16.56 -3.49 13.06
CA ARG A 20 -15.78 -4.39 13.94
C ARG A 20 -15.72 -5.84 13.44
N ASN A 21 -16.65 -6.22 12.60
CA ASN A 21 -16.74 -7.57 12.02
C ASN A 21 -16.14 -7.68 10.62
N TYR A 22 -15.64 -6.59 10.03
CA TYR A 22 -14.94 -6.70 8.76
C TYR A 22 -13.63 -7.48 8.91
N THR A 23 -13.43 -8.42 8.01
CA THR A 23 -12.17 -9.17 7.95
C THR A 23 -11.09 -8.37 7.23
N ALA A 24 -9.83 -8.66 7.51
CA ALA A 24 -8.71 -8.06 6.80
C ALA A 24 -8.81 -8.31 5.27
N LEU A 25 -9.23 -9.51 4.87
CA LEU A 25 -9.43 -9.84 3.45
C LEU A 25 -10.51 -8.97 2.78
N GLN A 26 -11.63 -8.72 3.46
CA GLN A 26 -12.67 -7.84 2.91
C GLN A 26 -12.14 -6.41 2.68
N VAL A 27 -11.37 -5.90 3.64
CA VAL A 27 -10.77 -4.55 3.53
C VAL A 27 -9.68 -4.53 2.47
N ALA A 28 -8.85 -5.56 2.40
CA ALA A 28 -7.83 -5.71 1.37
C ALA A 28 -8.45 -5.67 -0.04
N ASN A 29 -9.51 -6.45 -0.29
CA ASN A 29 -10.20 -6.46 -1.58
C ASN A 29 -10.78 -5.09 -1.94
N TRP A 30 -11.40 -4.38 -0.99
CA TRP A 30 -11.91 -3.03 -1.25
C TRP A 30 -10.80 -2.04 -1.55
N PHE A 31 -9.65 -2.18 -0.88
CA PHE A 31 -8.51 -1.29 -1.05
C PHE A 31 -7.76 -1.58 -2.37
N GLU A 32 -7.60 -2.85 -2.73
CA GLU A 32 -6.93 -3.26 -3.96
C GLU A 32 -7.59 -2.66 -5.19
N ASP A 33 -8.92 -2.72 -5.26
CA ASP A 33 -9.71 -2.23 -6.38
C ASP A 33 -9.88 -0.70 -6.41
N ASP A 34 -9.51 0.00 -5.33
CA ASP A 34 -9.67 1.45 -5.21
C ASP A 34 -8.44 2.22 -5.71
N GLY A 35 -8.63 3.49 -6.05
CA GLY A 35 -7.56 4.38 -6.52
C GLY A 35 -6.78 5.11 -5.43
N ALA A 36 -6.94 4.79 -4.14
CA ALA A 36 -6.19 5.42 -3.06
C ALA A 36 -4.79 4.82 -2.93
N VAL A 37 -3.79 5.65 -2.67
CA VAL A 37 -2.38 5.21 -2.50
C VAL A 37 -2.09 4.70 -1.10
N ALA A 38 -2.90 5.10 -0.11
CA ALA A 38 -2.72 4.79 1.29
C ALA A 38 -4.07 4.74 2.01
N PHE A 39 -4.14 4.06 3.15
CA PHE A 39 -5.39 4.01 3.91
C PHE A 39 -5.77 5.37 4.51
N TYR A 40 -4.79 6.20 4.84
CA TYR A 40 -5.00 7.56 5.33
C TYR A 40 -5.66 8.47 4.28
N SER A 41 -5.52 8.17 3.00
CA SER A 41 -6.20 8.86 1.89
C SER A 41 -7.72 8.91 2.03
N TYR A 42 -8.33 7.97 2.77
CA TYR A 42 -9.78 7.95 2.97
C TYR A 42 -10.28 8.88 4.07
N PHE A 43 -9.39 9.52 4.83
CA PHE A 43 -9.80 10.37 5.93
C PHE A 43 -10.39 11.69 5.45
N THR A 44 -9.66 12.44 4.64
CA THR A 44 -10.13 13.67 4.00
C THR A 44 -9.57 13.82 2.59
N GLU A 45 -10.22 14.64 1.76
CA GLU A 45 -9.71 14.95 0.40
C GLU A 45 -8.31 15.60 0.45
N ARG A 46 -7.99 16.33 1.52
CA ARG A 46 -6.67 16.95 1.71
C ARG A 46 -5.60 15.92 1.99
N GLU A 47 -5.91 14.94 2.81
CA GLU A 47 -5.01 13.84 3.11
C GLU A 47 -4.80 12.95 1.88
N ASP A 48 -5.86 12.70 1.11
CA ASP A 48 -5.75 11.97 -0.13
C ASP A 48 -4.81 12.67 -1.12
N LEU A 49 -4.96 13.99 -1.30
CA LEU A 49 -4.08 14.79 -2.14
C LEU A 49 -2.63 14.77 -1.63
N ALA A 50 -2.45 14.93 -0.32
CA ALA A 50 -1.13 14.95 0.31
C ALA A 50 -0.41 13.62 0.14
N MET A 51 -1.09 12.50 0.40
CA MET A 51 -0.54 11.16 0.24
C MET A 51 -0.19 10.85 -1.22
N LEU A 52 -1.06 11.23 -2.17
CA LEU A 52 -0.81 11.03 -3.60
C LEU A 52 0.45 11.79 -4.04
N PHE A 53 0.55 13.07 -3.67
CA PHE A 53 1.69 13.93 -3.97
C PHE A 53 2.97 13.40 -3.33
N GLU A 54 2.92 13.09 -2.04
CA GLU A 54 4.07 12.57 -1.29
C GLU A 54 4.61 11.28 -1.91
N ARG A 55 3.75 10.28 -2.12
CA ARG A 55 4.16 8.97 -2.66
C ARG A 55 4.79 9.09 -4.05
N PHE A 56 4.20 9.92 -4.91
CA PHE A 56 4.78 10.17 -6.22
C PHE A 56 6.14 10.87 -6.13
N MET A 57 6.25 11.93 -5.34
CA MET A 57 7.49 12.72 -5.24
C MET A 57 8.60 11.93 -4.54
N MET A 58 8.28 11.14 -3.52
CA MET A 58 9.25 10.26 -2.85
C MET A 58 9.83 9.25 -3.83
N LEU A 59 8.96 8.59 -4.62
CA LEU A 59 9.41 7.62 -5.60
C LEU A 59 10.19 8.29 -6.74
N HIS A 60 9.70 9.42 -7.28
CA HIS A 60 10.31 10.12 -8.40
C HIS A 60 11.65 10.80 -8.05
N ARG A 61 11.72 11.48 -6.91
CA ARG A 61 12.88 12.33 -6.57
C ARG A 61 13.92 11.63 -5.72
N LEU A 62 13.50 10.71 -4.89
CA LEU A 62 14.35 10.08 -3.89
C LEU A 62 14.53 8.57 -4.14
N GLU A 63 13.87 8.02 -5.18
CA GLU A 63 13.85 6.58 -5.42
C GLU A 63 13.41 5.78 -4.19
N ALA A 64 12.62 6.43 -3.33
CA ALA A 64 12.12 5.82 -2.10
C ALA A 64 10.83 5.05 -2.41
N GLU A 65 10.92 3.75 -2.35
CA GLU A 65 9.78 2.86 -2.50
C GLU A 65 8.89 2.94 -1.25
N ALA A 66 7.60 2.77 -1.45
CA ALA A 66 6.62 2.80 -0.37
C ALA A 66 5.74 1.56 -0.41
N ASP A 67 5.60 0.94 0.74
CA ASP A 67 4.78 -0.24 0.95
C ASP A 67 3.48 0.14 1.67
N VAL A 68 2.40 -0.53 1.29
CA VAL A 68 1.11 -0.45 1.98
C VAL A 68 0.57 -1.86 2.18
N GLY A 69 0.05 -2.15 3.38
CA GLY A 69 -0.45 -3.49 3.68
C GLY A 69 -1.67 -3.49 4.60
N VAL A 70 -2.44 -4.56 4.50
CA VAL A 70 -3.59 -4.86 5.36
C VAL A 70 -3.28 -6.14 6.12
N PHE A 71 -3.49 -6.10 7.43
CA PHE A 71 -3.13 -7.18 8.35
C PHE A 71 -4.33 -7.61 9.18
N THR A 72 -4.32 -8.86 9.63
CA THR A 72 -5.08 -9.25 10.80
C THR A 72 -4.41 -8.67 12.05
N ARG A 73 -5.18 -8.50 13.12
CA ARG A 73 -4.64 -8.03 14.40
C ARG A 73 -3.82 -9.10 15.14
N GLU A 74 -3.95 -10.33 14.72
CA GLU A 74 -3.21 -11.44 15.30
C GLU A 74 -1.72 -11.25 15.01
N THR A 75 -0.95 -11.12 16.06
CA THR A 75 0.51 -11.11 16.01
C THR A 75 1.03 -12.52 16.28
N LEU A 76 2.18 -12.84 15.70
CA LEU A 76 2.93 -14.02 16.06
C LEU A 76 3.50 -13.88 17.49
N GLU A 77 4.04 -14.96 18.07
CA GLU A 77 4.58 -14.97 19.44
C GLU A 77 5.69 -13.93 19.65
N ASP A 78 6.45 -13.61 18.63
CA ASP A 78 7.52 -12.59 18.63
C ASP A 78 7.00 -11.14 18.41
N GLY A 79 5.67 -10.95 18.30
CA GLY A 79 5.04 -9.66 18.04
C GLY A 79 5.03 -9.25 16.57
N SER A 80 5.55 -10.09 15.67
CA SER A 80 5.46 -9.84 14.23
C SER A 80 4.07 -10.19 13.68
N PHE A 81 3.77 -9.78 12.47
CA PHE A 81 2.51 -10.08 11.78
C PHE A 81 2.75 -10.40 10.31
N ILE A 82 1.84 -11.18 9.75
CA ILE A 82 1.83 -11.57 8.33
C ILE A 82 0.78 -10.72 7.61
N PRO A 83 1.12 -10.06 6.49
CA PRO A 83 0.14 -9.29 5.73
C PRO A 83 -0.91 -10.22 5.11
N THR A 84 -2.17 -9.80 5.14
CA THR A 84 -3.24 -10.44 4.35
C THR A 84 -3.12 -10.03 2.89
N TRP A 85 -2.69 -8.79 2.67
CA TRP A 85 -2.41 -8.20 1.38
C TRP A 85 -1.40 -7.08 1.57
N ALA A 86 -0.47 -6.93 0.64
CA ALA A 86 0.45 -5.81 0.64
C ALA A 86 0.94 -5.51 -0.77
N GLN A 87 1.22 -4.23 -1.04
CA GLN A 87 1.69 -3.77 -2.35
C GLN A 87 2.78 -2.72 -2.17
N ARG A 88 3.83 -2.80 -2.99
CA ARG A 88 4.86 -1.78 -3.14
C ARG A 88 4.59 -0.91 -4.34
N ASN A 89 4.99 0.35 -4.27
CA ASN A 89 4.87 1.34 -5.35
C ASN A 89 3.44 1.53 -5.88
N ARG A 90 2.44 1.43 -5.00
CA ARG A 90 1.03 1.57 -5.36
C ARG A 90 0.70 2.87 -6.10
N VAL A 91 1.47 3.92 -5.91
CA VAL A 91 1.28 5.20 -6.63
C VAL A 91 1.41 5.05 -8.15
N ASN A 92 2.07 4.00 -8.63
CA ASN A 92 2.20 3.67 -10.04
C ASN A 92 1.31 2.49 -10.48
N ASP A 93 0.30 2.12 -9.67
CA ASP A 93 -0.72 1.13 -10.01
C ASP A 93 -1.72 1.69 -11.03
N ASP A 94 -2.22 0.84 -11.93
CA ASP A 94 -3.16 1.21 -12.98
C ASP A 94 -4.43 1.89 -12.43
N ASN A 95 -4.91 1.49 -11.25
CA ASN A 95 -6.04 2.09 -10.58
C ASN A 95 -5.76 3.51 -10.07
N VAL A 96 -4.50 3.89 -9.94
CA VAL A 96 -4.04 5.17 -9.35
C VAL A 96 -3.49 6.12 -10.39
N THR A 97 -2.86 5.62 -11.46
CA THR A 97 -2.10 6.41 -12.44
C THR A 97 -2.89 7.55 -13.09
N MET A 98 -4.17 7.34 -13.43
CA MET A 98 -5.03 8.40 -13.99
C MET A 98 -5.23 9.56 -13.00
N ARG A 99 -5.33 9.28 -11.71
CA ARG A 99 -5.45 10.30 -10.67
C ARG A 99 -4.14 11.06 -10.47
N VAL A 100 -3.02 10.34 -10.50
CA VAL A 100 -1.68 10.95 -10.44
C VAL A 100 -1.52 11.93 -11.57
N ASP A 101 -1.75 11.53 -12.82
CA ASP A 101 -1.65 12.41 -13.97
C ASP A 101 -2.60 13.62 -13.84
N TYR A 102 -3.88 13.38 -13.58
CA TYR A 102 -4.87 14.44 -13.46
C TYR A 102 -4.53 15.49 -12.41
N VAL A 103 -4.07 15.07 -11.24
CA VAL A 103 -3.79 15.94 -10.11
C VAL A 103 -2.42 16.62 -10.26
N LEU A 104 -1.38 15.85 -10.52
CA LEU A 104 -0.01 16.36 -10.49
C LEU A 104 0.31 17.23 -11.69
N SER A 105 -0.23 16.95 -12.87
CA SER A 105 -0.08 17.85 -14.04
C SER A 105 -0.69 19.24 -13.80
N ARG A 106 -1.59 19.39 -12.83
CA ARG A 106 -2.15 20.69 -12.44
C ARG A 106 -1.38 21.40 -11.34
N ILE A 107 -0.76 20.64 -10.45
CA ILE A 107 0.03 21.18 -9.33
C ILE A 107 1.46 21.49 -9.78
N LEU A 108 2.01 20.67 -10.67
CA LEU A 108 3.37 20.73 -11.19
C LEU A 108 3.34 20.77 -12.73
N PRO A 109 2.82 21.83 -13.31
CA PRO A 109 2.65 21.93 -14.78
C PRO A 109 3.97 21.91 -15.56
N GLU A 110 5.10 22.11 -14.87
CA GLU A 110 6.44 22.01 -15.44
C GLU A 110 6.96 20.58 -15.59
N LEU A 111 6.28 19.59 -14.99
CA LEU A 111 6.66 18.18 -15.08
C LEU A 111 5.83 17.45 -16.13
N ASP A 112 6.50 16.66 -16.95
CA ASP A 112 5.85 15.66 -17.79
C ASP A 112 5.49 14.44 -16.95
N VAL A 113 4.36 14.54 -16.22
CA VAL A 113 3.92 13.51 -15.28
C VAL A 113 3.74 12.14 -15.96
N PRO A 114 3.10 12.03 -17.15
CA PRO A 114 3.00 10.75 -17.85
C PRO A 114 4.36 10.12 -18.20
N ALA A 115 5.32 10.92 -18.67
CA ALA A 115 6.66 10.41 -18.98
C ALA A 115 7.40 9.95 -17.72
N ILE A 116 7.23 10.67 -16.60
CA ILE A 116 7.79 10.26 -15.31
C ILE A 116 7.16 8.95 -14.87
N GLN A 117 5.83 8.82 -14.87
CA GLN A 117 5.13 7.59 -14.49
C GLN A 117 5.62 6.36 -15.29
N ALA A 118 5.81 6.52 -16.60
CA ALA A 118 6.32 5.46 -17.46
C ALA A 118 7.75 5.02 -17.08
N SER A 119 8.51 5.85 -16.39
CA SER A 119 9.88 5.56 -15.94
C SER A 119 9.96 5.05 -14.50
N LEU A 120 8.89 5.18 -13.71
CA LEU A 120 8.87 4.73 -12.32
C LEU A 120 8.83 3.19 -12.23
N PRO A 121 9.33 2.61 -11.12
CA PRO A 121 9.19 1.19 -10.85
C PRO A 121 7.72 0.76 -10.90
N SER A 122 7.46 -0.39 -11.52
CA SER A 122 6.12 -0.98 -11.54
C SER A 122 5.67 -1.38 -10.15
N PRO A 123 4.39 -1.25 -9.82
CA PRO A 123 3.85 -1.77 -8.58
C PRO A 123 3.89 -3.29 -8.56
N TYR A 124 4.04 -3.87 -7.39
CA TYR A 124 3.95 -5.32 -7.23
C TYR A 124 3.44 -5.72 -5.84
N LEU A 125 2.79 -6.88 -5.79
CA LEU A 125 2.33 -7.46 -4.54
C LEU A 125 3.51 -8.01 -3.75
N LEU A 126 3.55 -7.74 -2.47
CA LEU A 126 4.53 -8.31 -1.56
C LEU A 126 4.08 -9.70 -1.10
N PRO A 127 5.04 -10.60 -0.77
CA PRO A 127 4.69 -11.91 -0.20
C PRO A 127 3.79 -11.78 1.04
N ASN A 128 2.77 -12.63 1.12
CA ASN A 128 1.78 -12.64 2.19
C ASN A 128 1.81 -13.93 3.03
N ASP A 129 2.84 -14.74 2.87
CA ASP A 129 3.12 -15.99 3.60
C ASP A 129 4.30 -15.88 4.56
N ILE A 130 4.93 -14.71 4.63
CA ILE A 130 6.07 -14.39 5.49
C ILE A 130 5.77 -13.14 6.32
N THR A 131 6.63 -12.83 7.29
CA THR A 131 6.42 -11.67 8.16
C THR A 131 6.49 -10.36 7.36
N TRP A 132 5.82 -9.31 7.84
CA TRP A 132 5.88 -7.98 7.23
C TRP A 132 7.30 -7.50 7.01
N ARG A 133 8.18 -7.69 8.02
CA ARG A 133 9.58 -7.31 7.93
C ARG A 133 10.29 -8.00 6.77
N ASP A 134 10.09 -9.30 6.63
CA ASP A 134 10.71 -10.09 5.58
C ASP A 134 10.10 -9.76 4.21
N SER A 135 8.79 -9.57 4.16
CA SER A 135 8.05 -9.14 2.99
C SER A 135 8.53 -7.77 2.50
N ALA A 136 8.63 -6.79 3.40
CA ALA A 136 9.14 -5.45 3.09
C ALA A 136 10.62 -5.45 2.66
N SER A 137 11.41 -6.42 3.13
CA SER A 137 12.81 -6.60 2.74
C SER A 137 12.98 -7.35 1.42
N SER A 138 11.91 -7.88 0.85
CA SER A 138 11.93 -8.60 -0.42
C SER A 138 12.32 -7.68 -1.58
N THR A 139 13.36 -8.06 -2.32
CA THR A 139 13.93 -7.26 -3.42
C THR A 139 13.52 -7.72 -4.81
N ASN A 140 12.60 -8.67 -4.94
CA ASN A 140 12.32 -9.28 -6.24
C ASN A 140 10.97 -8.87 -6.85
N PRO A 141 10.96 -7.85 -7.74
CA PRO A 141 9.75 -7.39 -8.40
C PRO A 141 9.24 -8.29 -9.52
N ASN A 142 10.03 -9.24 -10.00
CA ASN A 142 9.75 -9.94 -11.28
C ASN A 142 9.19 -11.36 -11.13
N VAL A 143 8.84 -11.83 -9.93
CA VAL A 143 8.43 -13.24 -9.73
C VAL A 143 6.92 -13.40 -9.56
N GLN A 144 6.15 -12.31 -9.54
CA GLN A 144 4.71 -12.45 -9.37
C GLN A 144 4.02 -12.73 -10.71
N SER A 145 3.87 -14.01 -11.01
CA SER A 145 3.04 -14.48 -12.10
C SER A 145 1.55 -14.34 -11.76
N ALA A 146 0.69 -14.35 -12.78
CA ALA A 146 -0.77 -14.38 -12.60
C ALA A 146 -1.26 -15.51 -11.64
N SER A 147 -0.41 -16.51 -11.39
CA SER A 147 -0.66 -17.61 -10.43
C SER A 147 -0.76 -17.11 -8.98
N ASP A 148 -0.04 -16.07 -8.60
CA ASP A 148 -0.02 -15.57 -7.23
C ASP A 148 -1.32 -14.80 -6.90
N LYS A 149 -1.89 -14.10 -7.89
CA LYS A 149 -3.23 -13.49 -7.76
C LYS A 149 -4.32 -14.54 -7.49
N LEU A 150 -4.20 -15.73 -8.09
CA LEU A 150 -5.14 -16.84 -7.88
C LEU A 150 -4.96 -17.49 -6.50
N MET A 151 -3.76 -17.50 -5.94
CA MET A 151 -3.51 -18.03 -4.59
C MET A 151 -4.09 -17.12 -3.51
N LEU A 152 -4.04 -15.79 -3.70
CA LEU A 152 -4.69 -14.81 -2.81
C LEU A 152 -6.21 -15.02 -2.73
N GLN A 153 -6.84 -15.43 -3.85
CA GLN A 153 -8.28 -15.74 -3.88
C GLN A 153 -8.65 -17.09 -3.26
N ASN A 154 -7.73 -18.05 -3.25
CA ASN A 154 -8.00 -19.43 -2.82
C ASN A 154 -7.46 -19.78 -1.43
N GLY A 155 -6.63 -18.94 -0.80
CA GLY A 155 -6.05 -19.17 0.54
C GLY A 155 -7.01 -18.92 1.72
N GLY A 156 -8.25 -18.60 1.47
CA GLY A 156 -9.21 -18.11 2.47
C GLY A 156 -10.02 -19.15 3.21
N ASN A 157 -9.53 -20.36 3.46
CA ASN A 157 -10.24 -21.35 4.29
C ASN A 157 -9.55 -21.63 5.63
N ASN A 158 -9.12 -20.60 6.33
CA ASN A 158 -8.84 -20.72 7.76
C ASN A 158 -10.04 -20.19 8.54
N SER A 159 -10.66 -21.06 9.30
CA SER A 159 -11.79 -20.76 10.18
C SER A 159 -11.44 -19.62 11.14
N VAL A 160 -12.00 -18.45 10.89
CA VAL A 160 -11.86 -17.30 11.78
C VAL A 160 -12.73 -17.56 13.01
N THR A 161 -12.11 -17.69 14.17
CA THR A 161 -12.79 -17.53 15.44
C THR A 161 -13.24 -16.07 15.56
N SER A 162 -14.51 -15.85 15.81
CA SER A 162 -15.18 -14.56 15.93
C SER A 162 -14.75 -13.85 17.22
N ASP A 163 -13.60 -13.19 17.20
CA ASP A 163 -13.25 -12.20 18.18
C ASP A 163 -13.10 -10.85 17.47
N GLY A 164 -13.88 -9.84 17.93
CA GLY A 164 -14.05 -8.56 17.27
C GLY A 164 -12.78 -7.74 17.19
N THR A 165 -11.99 -8.00 16.18
CA THR A 165 -10.62 -7.53 16.08
C THR A 165 -10.53 -6.36 15.10
N LEU A 166 -10.17 -5.18 15.60
CA LEU A 166 -9.84 -4.01 14.79
C LEU A 166 -8.65 -4.32 13.87
N MET A 167 -8.82 -4.09 12.57
CA MET A 167 -7.74 -4.22 11.59
C MET A 167 -6.65 -3.19 11.82
N THR A 168 -5.41 -3.58 11.59
CA THR A 168 -4.27 -2.67 11.53
C THR A 168 -3.84 -2.52 10.08
N VAL A 169 -3.72 -1.28 9.63
CA VAL A 169 -3.08 -0.93 8.36
C VAL A 169 -1.72 -0.34 8.71
N ALA A 170 -0.67 -0.90 8.18
CA ALA A 170 0.67 -0.36 8.29
C ALA A 170 1.11 0.22 6.95
N GLU A 171 1.82 1.31 7.04
CA GLU A 171 2.48 1.98 5.93
C GLU A 171 3.94 2.16 6.31
N GLU A 172 4.84 1.70 5.47
CA GLU A 172 6.28 1.83 5.67
C GLU A 172 6.97 2.39 4.43
N PHE A 173 7.99 3.21 4.66
CA PHE A 173 8.91 3.67 3.63
C PHE A 173 10.20 2.85 3.72
N SER A 174 10.60 2.27 2.60
CA SER A 174 11.90 1.64 2.45
C SER A 174 12.76 2.46 1.51
N THR A 175 13.92 2.89 1.99
CA THR A 175 14.97 3.46 1.15
C THR A 175 15.93 2.35 0.79
N THR A 176 15.81 1.77 -0.39
CA THR A 176 16.87 0.95 -0.95
C THR A 176 17.97 1.88 -1.46
N SER A 177 18.92 2.19 -0.59
CA SER A 177 20.14 2.88 -0.99
C SER A 177 20.97 1.94 -1.86
N SER A 178 20.74 1.93 -3.16
CA SER A 178 21.73 1.49 -4.11
C SER A 178 22.88 2.48 -4.06
N ALA A 179 23.96 2.11 -3.37
CA ALA A 179 25.20 2.85 -3.37
C ALA A 179 25.74 2.90 -4.81
N HIS A 180 25.31 3.89 -5.58
CA HIS A 180 25.98 4.25 -6.80
C HIS A 180 27.29 4.94 -6.41
N SER A 181 28.35 4.17 -6.49
CA SER A 181 29.74 4.61 -6.45
C SER A 181 29.93 5.80 -7.40
N LEU A 182 29.99 7.00 -6.83
CA LEU A 182 30.52 8.15 -7.54
C LEU A 182 31.99 7.89 -7.84
N ARG A 183 32.31 7.41 -9.03
CA ARG A 183 33.64 7.49 -9.58
C ARG A 183 33.96 8.98 -9.74
N LYS A 184 34.83 9.48 -8.88
CA LYS A 184 35.57 10.71 -9.12
C LYS A 184 36.52 10.43 -10.28
N GLU A 185 36.28 11.05 -11.42
CA GLU A 185 37.33 11.27 -12.41
C GLU A 185 38.08 12.56 -12.02
N GLN A 186 39.38 12.40 -11.85
CA GLN A 186 40.36 13.46 -11.76
C GLN A 186 40.65 13.98 -13.18
#